data_b06370fa4e45a78c28a1c67009b77d35
#
_entry.id   b06370fa4e45a78c28a1c67009b77d35
#
_cell.length_a   1.000
_cell.length_b   1.000
_cell.length_c   1.000
_cell.angle_alpha   90.00
_cell.angle_beta   90.00
_cell.angle_gamma   90.00
#
_symmetry.space_group_name_H-M   'P 1'
#
loop_
_entity.id
_entity.type
_entity.pdbx_description
1 polymer ?
#
loop_
_entity_poly.entity_id
_entity_poly.type
_entity_poly.pdbx_seq_one_letter_code
_entity_poly.pdbx_strand_id
1 'polypeptide(L)'
;KDGITSEKKYEDAKMLKNLYNTFISELEYINKGRNQEAIDERTLFRIHQSIATGLVSNEEAGSLRTRAVRISGTEYILPKNQQEIKGKLNEILFQQEKYTNPLEKAVYLHCNIARLQPFIDGNKRTARMIESIALMNADIIPVYSAKDSDILNYRKGLIAFYETEDYGRYTDYFLNRQIERIKEIG
;
A
#
# COMPACT_ATOMS: atom_id res chain seq x y z
N LYS A 1 -25.67 -10.18 -16.36
CA LYS A 1 -24.87 -11.30 -15.79
C LYS A 1 -23.48 -11.18 -16.42
N ASP A 2 -22.62 -10.39 -15.83
CA ASP A 2 -21.25 -10.22 -16.30
C ASP A 2 -20.46 -11.47 -15.90
N GLY A 3 -20.28 -12.37 -16.87
CA GLY A 3 -19.46 -13.55 -16.69
C GLY A 3 -18.01 -13.15 -16.47
N ILE A 4 -17.50 -13.35 -15.25
CA ILE A 4 -16.07 -13.22 -14.96
C ILE A 4 -15.35 -14.25 -15.83
N THR A 5 -14.46 -13.80 -16.71
CA THR A 5 -13.67 -14.67 -17.58
C THR A 5 -12.75 -15.57 -16.75
N SER A 6 -12.39 -16.75 -17.29
CA SER A 6 -11.44 -17.66 -16.64
C SER A 6 -10.07 -16.99 -16.41
N GLU A 7 -9.65 -16.14 -17.33
CA GLU A 7 -8.43 -15.33 -17.24
C GLU A 7 -8.46 -14.37 -16.04
N LYS A 8 -9.54 -13.61 -15.87
CA LYS A 8 -9.71 -12.70 -14.72
C LYS A 8 -9.69 -13.45 -13.38
N LYS A 9 -10.32 -14.62 -13.29
CA LYS A 9 -10.26 -15.46 -12.10
C LYS A 9 -8.84 -15.92 -11.78
N TYR A 10 -8.05 -16.25 -12.81
CA TYR A 10 -6.66 -16.63 -12.65
C TYR A 10 -5.81 -15.46 -12.15
N GLU A 11 -5.98 -14.27 -12.73
CA GLU A 11 -5.28 -13.06 -12.30
C GLU A 11 -5.63 -12.68 -10.85
N ASP A 12 -6.90 -12.73 -10.47
CA ASP A 12 -7.36 -12.46 -9.11
C ASP A 12 -6.75 -13.46 -8.10
N ALA A 13 -6.73 -14.75 -8.44
CA ALA A 13 -6.13 -15.79 -7.61
C ALA A 13 -4.61 -15.59 -7.47
N LYS A 14 -3.93 -15.25 -8.56
CA LYS A 14 -2.49 -14.94 -8.55
C LYS A 14 -2.18 -13.71 -7.72
N MET A 15 -2.96 -12.67 -7.85
CA MET A 15 -2.85 -11.45 -7.06
C MET A 15 -2.95 -11.74 -5.56
N LEU A 16 -3.94 -12.51 -5.14
CA LEU A 16 -4.12 -12.91 -3.74
C LEU A 16 -2.96 -13.76 -3.24
N LYS A 17 -2.51 -14.71 -4.04
CA LYS A 17 -1.34 -15.55 -3.71
C LYS A 17 -0.07 -14.73 -3.51
N ASN A 18 0.21 -13.80 -4.42
CA ASN A 18 1.37 -12.93 -4.33
C ASN A 18 1.31 -12.08 -3.05
N LEU A 19 0.15 -11.48 -2.78
CA LEU A 19 -0.05 -10.65 -1.59
C LEU A 19 0.14 -11.45 -0.30
N TYR A 20 -0.45 -12.64 -0.21
CA TYR A 20 -0.32 -13.54 0.93
C TYR A 20 1.14 -13.96 1.14
N ASN A 21 1.81 -14.43 0.10
CA ASN A 21 3.20 -14.88 0.19
C ASN A 21 4.13 -13.75 0.62
N THR A 22 3.93 -12.55 0.06
CA THR A 22 4.69 -11.36 0.45
C THR A 22 4.47 -11.05 1.93
N PHE A 23 3.23 -11.03 2.39
CA PHE A 23 2.92 -10.76 3.80
C PHE A 23 3.57 -11.77 4.75
N ILE A 24 3.47 -13.07 4.46
CA ILE A 24 4.08 -14.12 5.29
C ILE A 24 5.61 -13.99 5.31
N SER A 25 6.21 -13.70 4.15
CA SER A 25 7.66 -13.50 4.06
C SER A 25 8.14 -12.33 4.93
N GLU A 26 7.43 -11.20 4.88
CA GLU A 26 7.75 -10.02 5.70
C GLU A 26 7.54 -10.28 7.20
N LEU A 27 6.43 -10.93 7.54
CA LEU A 27 6.13 -11.32 8.91
C LEU A 27 7.21 -12.26 9.49
N GLU A 28 7.65 -13.24 8.71
CA GLU A 28 8.73 -14.16 9.11
C GLU A 28 10.06 -13.42 9.27
N TYR A 29 10.39 -12.51 8.36
CA TYR A 29 11.62 -11.73 8.42
C TYR A 29 11.68 -10.89 9.70
N ILE A 30 10.62 -10.15 10.00
CA ILE A 30 10.54 -9.29 11.18
C ILE A 30 10.54 -10.11 12.48
N ASN A 31 9.77 -11.20 12.55
CA ASN A 31 9.66 -12.02 13.77
C ASN A 31 10.93 -12.82 14.07
N LYS A 32 11.54 -13.45 13.05
CA LYS A 32 12.72 -14.31 13.23
C LYS A 32 13.99 -13.52 13.62
N GLY A 33 14.10 -12.30 13.10
CA GLY A 33 15.29 -11.49 13.32
C GLY A 33 15.20 -10.53 14.51
N ARG A 34 14.02 -10.28 15.06
CA ARG A 34 13.73 -9.10 15.89
C ARG A 34 14.27 -7.82 15.24
N ASN A 35 14.32 -7.82 13.91
CA ASN A 35 14.88 -6.75 13.12
C ASN A 35 13.74 -5.88 12.61
N GLN A 36 13.85 -4.59 12.89
CA GLN A 36 13.04 -3.62 12.16
C GLN A 36 13.51 -3.60 10.70
N GLU A 37 12.58 -3.73 9.75
CA GLU A 37 12.88 -3.57 8.35
C GLU A 37 12.94 -2.09 7.98
N ALA A 38 14.04 -1.66 7.38
CA ALA A 38 14.15 -0.30 6.86
C ALA A 38 13.12 -0.09 5.74
N ILE A 39 12.34 0.98 5.83
CA ILE A 39 11.39 1.37 4.79
C ILE A 39 12.10 2.38 3.88
N ASP A 40 12.84 1.87 2.94
CA ASP A 40 13.58 2.63 1.93
C ASP A 40 13.09 2.30 0.51
N GLU A 41 13.71 2.90 -0.50
CA GLU A 41 13.39 2.64 -1.90
C GLU A 41 13.60 1.17 -2.28
N ARG A 42 14.65 0.54 -1.78
CA ARG A 42 14.95 -0.87 -2.06
C ARG A 42 13.84 -1.78 -1.55
N THR A 43 13.39 -1.55 -0.32
CA THR A 43 12.27 -2.27 0.28
C THR A 43 10.99 -2.06 -0.53
N LEU A 44 10.68 -0.82 -0.90
CA LEU A 44 9.48 -0.51 -1.70
C LEU A 44 9.50 -1.25 -3.05
N PHE A 45 10.63 -1.26 -3.76
CA PHE A 45 10.73 -1.92 -5.07
C PHE A 45 10.69 -3.44 -4.95
N ARG A 46 11.33 -4.01 -3.94
CA ARG A 46 11.28 -5.44 -3.64
C ARG A 46 9.87 -5.90 -3.31
N ILE A 47 9.14 -5.16 -2.49
CA ILE A 47 7.74 -5.44 -2.14
C ILE A 47 6.86 -5.37 -3.40
N HIS A 48 6.99 -4.32 -4.21
CA HIS A 48 6.24 -4.23 -5.45
C HIS A 48 6.56 -5.38 -6.40
N GLN A 49 7.84 -5.73 -6.57
CA GLN A 49 8.25 -6.86 -7.41
C GLN A 49 7.55 -8.16 -6.98
N SER A 50 7.55 -8.45 -5.69
CA SER A 50 6.88 -9.65 -5.14
C SER A 50 5.37 -9.65 -5.40
N ILE A 51 4.70 -8.52 -5.17
CA ILE A 51 3.24 -8.36 -5.34
C ILE A 51 2.85 -8.41 -6.82
N ALA A 52 3.66 -7.83 -7.71
CA ALA A 52 3.33 -7.64 -9.12
C ALA A 52 3.84 -8.78 -10.04
N THR A 53 4.64 -9.72 -9.54
CA THR A 53 5.21 -10.82 -10.32
C THR A 53 4.14 -11.58 -11.11
N GLY A 54 4.31 -11.56 -12.45
CA GLY A 54 3.40 -12.21 -13.41
C GLY A 54 2.00 -11.58 -13.50
N LEU A 55 1.83 -10.36 -12.98
CA LEU A 55 0.67 -9.50 -13.18
C LEU A 55 1.02 -8.29 -14.06
N VAL A 56 2.29 -7.94 -14.12
CA VAL A 56 2.88 -6.95 -15.03
C VAL A 56 4.09 -7.57 -15.73
N SER A 57 4.71 -6.87 -16.69
CA SER A 57 5.94 -7.38 -17.32
C SER A 57 7.09 -7.47 -16.31
N ASN A 58 8.10 -8.29 -16.61
CA ASN A 58 9.26 -8.46 -15.70
C ASN A 58 10.05 -7.15 -15.52
N GLU A 59 10.08 -6.30 -16.53
CA GLU A 59 10.75 -4.99 -16.49
C GLU A 59 9.98 -3.97 -15.64
N GLU A 60 8.66 -4.12 -15.55
CA GLU A 60 7.79 -3.24 -14.77
C GLU A 60 7.68 -3.67 -13.29
N ALA A 61 7.89 -4.95 -13.00
CA ALA A 61 7.85 -5.46 -11.63
C ALA A 61 9.03 -4.91 -10.81
N GLY A 62 8.74 -4.13 -9.77
CA GLY A 62 9.75 -3.48 -8.94
C GLY A 62 10.46 -2.28 -9.59
N SER A 63 9.85 -1.67 -10.60
CA SER A 63 10.41 -0.52 -11.33
C SER A 63 9.42 0.64 -11.38
N LEU A 64 9.94 1.87 -11.36
CA LEU A 64 9.10 3.05 -11.55
C LEU A 64 8.46 3.02 -12.93
N ARG A 65 7.18 3.38 -12.99
CA ARG A 65 6.45 3.43 -14.26
C ARG A 65 7.04 4.43 -15.24
N THR A 66 7.01 4.08 -16.50
CA THR A 66 7.37 4.96 -17.63
C THR A 66 6.14 5.48 -18.36
N ARG A 67 4.97 4.88 -18.09
CA ARG A 67 3.69 5.23 -18.72
C ARG A 67 2.78 5.98 -17.74
N ALA A 68 1.88 6.78 -18.30
CA ALA A 68 0.85 7.43 -17.49
C ALA A 68 -0.13 6.40 -16.93
N VAL A 69 -0.56 6.62 -15.69
CA VAL A 69 -1.65 5.90 -15.03
C VAL A 69 -2.70 6.89 -14.56
N ARG A 70 -3.88 6.41 -14.24
CA ARG A 70 -5.00 7.20 -13.70
C ARG A 70 -5.55 6.56 -12.45
N ILE A 71 -6.05 7.38 -11.55
CA ILE A 71 -6.81 6.92 -10.39
C ILE A 71 -8.29 7.19 -10.70
N SER A 72 -9.10 6.14 -10.63
CA SER A 72 -10.55 6.29 -10.82
C SER A 72 -11.19 7.01 -9.65
N GLY A 73 -12.12 7.93 -9.95
CA GLY A 73 -12.93 8.63 -8.94
C GLY A 73 -12.29 9.88 -8.35
N THR A 74 -11.24 10.42 -8.97
CA THR A 74 -10.60 11.68 -8.58
C THR A 74 -10.12 12.46 -9.80
N GLU A 75 -10.06 13.78 -9.67
CA GLU A 75 -9.45 14.72 -10.63
C GLU A 75 -7.96 14.97 -10.36
N TYR A 76 -7.38 14.31 -9.36
CA TYR A 76 -5.98 14.47 -9.02
C TYR A 76 -5.06 14.09 -10.18
N ILE A 77 -4.15 15.00 -10.53
CA ILE A 77 -3.19 14.84 -11.63
C ILE A 77 -1.90 14.25 -11.10
N LEU A 78 -1.58 13.06 -11.58
CA LEU A 78 -0.38 12.32 -11.22
C LEU A 78 0.90 12.90 -11.85
N PRO A 79 2.07 12.69 -11.22
CA PRO A 79 3.37 12.97 -11.84
C PRO A 79 3.50 12.30 -13.21
N LYS A 80 4.10 13.00 -14.18
CA LYS A 80 4.09 12.59 -15.59
C LYS A 80 5.29 11.74 -16.00
N ASN A 81 6.43 11.92 -15.34
CA ASN A 81 7.69 11.26 -15.72
C ASN A 81 8.42 10.65 -14.51
N GLN A 82 9.37 9.75 -14.81
CA GLN A 82 10.12 9.03 -13.78
C GLN A 82 10.94 9.94 -12.87
N GLN A 83 11.50 11.03 -13.38
CA GLN A 83 12.30 11.95 -12.58
C GLN A 83 11.44 12.64 -11.51
N GLU A 84 10.24 13.08 -11.87
CA GLU A 84 9.29 13.68 -10.94
C GLU A 84 8.79 12.66 -9.92
N ILE A 85 8.47 11.43 -10.37
CA ILE A 85 8.07 10.32 -9.48
C ILE A 85 9.18 10.02 -8.48
N LYS A 86 10.41 9.89 -8.95
CA LYS A 86 11.59 9.60 -8.13
C LYS A 86 11.83 10.70 -7.08
N GLY A 87 11.75 11.97 -7.50
CA GLY A 87 11.90 13.11 -6.58
C GLY A 87 10.87 13.09 -5.45
N LYS A 88 9.58 12.91 -5.80
CA LYS A 88 8.50 12.81 -4.81
C LYS A 88 8.61 11.56 -3.93
N LEU A 89 9.03 10.44 -4.48
CA LEU A 89 9.28 9.22 -3.69
C LEU A 89 10.38 9.44 -2.66
N ASN A 90 11.50 10.04 -3.05
CA ASN A 90 12.58 10.35 -2.13
C ASN A 90 12.13 11.31 -1.01
N GLU A 91 11.30 12.28 -1.34
CA GLU A 91 10.70 13.17 -0.35
C GLU A 91 9.82 12.40 0.65
N ILE A 92 8.94 11.52 0.17
CA ILE A 92 8.08 10.67 1.02
C ILE A 92 8.94 9.84 1.98
N LEU A 93 9.97 9.17 1.45
CA LEU A 93 10.83 8.29 2.23
C LEU A 93 11.72 9.07 3.22
N PHE A 94 12.09 10.30 2.92
CA PHE A 94 12.79 11.17 3.84
C PHE A 94 11.87 11.70 4.95
N GLN A 95 10.68 12.15 4.60
CA GLN A 95 9.73 12.74 5.55
C GLN A 95 9.19 11.72 6.56
N GLN A 96 9.07 10.43 6.18
CA GLN A 96 8.60 9.38 7.10
C GLN A 96 9.45 9.26 8.37
N GLU A 97 10.74 9.62 8.31
CA GLU A 97 11.64 9.55 9.47
C GLU A 97 11.27 10.54 10.58
N LYS A 98 10.45 11.54 10.29
CA LYS A 98 9.94 12.49 11.28
C LYS A 98 8.80 11.93 12.12
N TYR A 99 8.17 10.85 11.69
CA TYR A 99 7.07 10.23 12.42
C TYR A 99 7.60 9.22 13.43
N THR A 100 7.48 9.55 14.69
CA THR A 100 7.83 8.67 15.82
C THR A 100 6.68 7.77 16.24
N ASN A 101 5.44 8.20 16.02
CA ASN A 101 4.25 7.38 16.24
C ASN A 101 4.06 6.39 15.08
N PRO A 102 4.07 5.07 15.35
CA PRO A 102 3.99 4.05 14.30
C PRO A 102 2.66 4.07 13.53
N LEU A 103 1.55 4.46 14.16
CA LEU A 103 0.25 4.57 13.50
C LEU A 103 0.23 5.75 12.51
N GLU A 104 0.78 6.90 12.92
CA GLU A 104 0.92 8.06 12.04
C GLU A 104 1.87 7.76 10.87
N LYS A 105 3.01 7.11 11.14
CA LYS A 105 3.95 6.68 10.10
C LYS A 105 3.29 5.75 9.09
N ALA A 106 2.52 4.78 9.55
CA ALA A 106 1.79 3.83 8.70
C ALA A 106 0.79 4.55 7.79
N VAL A 107 -0.04 5.44 8.34
CA VAL A 107 -1.00 6.27 7.59
C VAL A 107 -0.28 7.16 6.58
N TYR A 108 0.77 7.85 6.99
CA TYR A 108 1.58 8.71 6.13
C TYR A 108 2.10 7.96 4.90
N LEU A 109 2.76 6.82 5.13
CA LEU A 109 3.32 6.00 4.06
C LEU A 109 2.26 5.48 3.11
N HIS A 110 1.17 4.93 3.64
CA HIS A 110 0.09 4.41 2.81
C HIS A 110 -0.50 5.49 1.90
N CYS A 111 -0.93 6.59 2.49
CA CYS A 111 -1.59 7.67 1.76
C CYS A 111 -0.70 8.27 0.66
N ASN A 112 0.56 8.55 0.98
CA ASN A 112 1.48 9.19 0.04
C ASN A 112 1.96 8.26 -1.07
N ILE A 113 2.26 6.99 -0.78
CA ILE A 113 2.62 6.01 -1.82
C ILE A 113 1.42 5.75 -2.73
N ALA A 114 0.22 5.60 -2.16
CA ALA A 114 -1.00 5.40 -2.94
C ALA A 114 -1.33 6.63 -3.82
N ARG A 115 -1.08 7.86 -3.34
CA ARG A 115 -1.28 9.09 -4.12
C ARG A 115 -0.24 9.24 -5.23
N LEU A 116 1.02 8.90 -4.96
CA LEU A 116 2.11 9.01 -5.93
C LEU A 116 1.93 8.07 -7.13
N GLN A 117 1.36 6.89 -6.92
CA GLN A 117 1.26 5.82 -7.94
C GLN A 117 2.59 5.57 -8.65
N PRO A 118 3.67 5.18 -7.92
CA PRO A 118 4.99 5.07 -8.52
C PRO A 118 5.11 3.95 -9.55
N PHE A 119 4.22 2.96 -9.53
CA PHE A 119 4.27 1.78 -10.38
C PHE A 119 3.13 1.77 -11.41
N ILE A 120 3.25 0.90 -12.41
CA ILE A 120 2.24 0.77 -13.48
C ILE A 120 0.92 0.18 -12.96
N ASP A 121 0.99 -0.73 -11.98
CA ASP A 121 -0.13 -1.35 -11.26
C ASP A 121 0.30 -1.75 -9.85
N GLY A 122 -0.64 -2.19 -9.01
CA GLY A 122 -0.34 -2.71 -7.66
C GLY A 122 -0.01 -1.65 -6.61
N ASN A 123 -0.15 -0.36 -6.92
CA ASN A 123 0.24 0.74 -6.03
C ASN A 123 -0.45 0.69 -4.66
N LYS A 124 -1.77 0.48 -4.60
CA LYS A 124 -2.50 0.40 -3.32
C LYS A 124 -2.12 -0.86 -2.53
N ARG A 125 -1.87 -1.98 -3.20
CA ARG A 125 -1.41 -3.22 -2.56
C ARG A 125 -0.02 -3.05 -1.96
N THR A 126 0.87 -2.41 -2.70
CA THR A 126 2.22 -2.06 -2.23
C THR A 126 2.16 -1.08 -1.06
N ALA A 127 1.39 0.00 -1.16
CA ALA A 127 1.20 0.96 -0.08
C ALA A 127 0.68 0.28 1.21
N ARG A 128 -0.27 -0.64 1.09
CA ARG A 128 -0.79 -1.43 2.20
C ARG A 128 0.25 -2.36 2.82
N MET A 129 1.10 -2.96 2.01
CA MET A 129 2.20 -3.81 2.52
C MET A 129 3.24 -2.96 3.27
N ILE A 130 3.58 -1.79 2.77
CA ILE A 130 4.49 -0.86 3.46
C ILE A 130 3.88 -0.35 4.78
N GLU A 131 2.59 -0.04 4.80
CA GLU A 131 1.83 0.23 6.05
C GLU A 131 1.95 -0.93 7.04
N SER A 132 1.78 -2.18 6.56
CA SER A 132 1.92 -3.38 7.39
C SER A 132 3.32 -3.51 7.98
N ILE A 133 4.36 -3.27 7.20
CA ILE A 133 5.76 -3.31 7.67
C ILE A 133 5.99 -2.24 8.76
N ALA A 134 5.48 -1.02 8.56
CA ALA A 134 5.59 0.04 9.55
C ALA A 134 4.93 -0.34 10.89
N LEU A 135 3.77 -1.00 10.85
CA LEU A 135 3.07 -1.50 12.03
C LEU A 135 3.81 -2.67 12.68
N MET A 136 4.20 -3.68 11.90
CA MET A 136 4.92 -4.86 12.40
C MET A 136 6.27 -4.50 13.01
N ASN A 137 6.98 -3.50 12.49
CA ASN A 137 8.20 -2.96 13.09
C ASN A 137 8.00 -2.40 14.51
N ALA A 138 6.76 -2.07 14.88
CA ALA A 138 6.35 -1.58 16.19
C ALA A 138 5.53 -2.61 16.97
N ASP A 139 5.60 -3.89 16.61
CA ASP A 139 4.85 -5.00 17.21
C ASP A 139 3.31 -4.80 17.17
N ILE A 140 2.82 -4.04 16.18
CA ILE A 140 1.38 -3.82 15.94
C ILE A 140 0.92 -4.75 14.82
N ILE A 141 -0.14 -5.50 15.07
CA ILE A 141 -0.73 -6.40 14.08
C ILE A 141 -1.51 -5.59 13.05
N PRO A 142 -1.18 -5.69 11.74
CA PRO A 142 -1.96 -5.06 10.68
C PRO A 142 -3.39 -5.62 10.62
N VAL A 143 -4.38 -4.75 10.44
CA VAL A 143 -5.79 -5.14 10.37
C VAL A 143 -6.38 -4.72 9.04
N TYR A 144 -6.94 -5.71 8.33
CA TYR A 144 -7.64 -5.52 7.06
C TYR A 144 -9.03 -6.11 7.13
N SER A 145 -9.96 -5.51 6.41
CA SER A 145 -11.34 -5.96 6.33
C SER A 145 -11.74 -6.22 4.88
N ALA A 146 -12.53 -7.28 4.69
CA ALA A 146 -13.18 -7.59 3.42
C ALA A 146 -14.66 -7.15 3.40
N LYS A 147 -15.14 -6.46 4.45
CA LYS A 147 -16.51 -5.95 4.50
C LYS A 147 -16.70 -4.81 3.49
N ASP A 148 -17.78 -4.82 2.72
CA ASP A 148 -18.03 -3.80 1.69
C ASP A 148 -18.03 -2.37 2.23
N SER A 149 -18.60 -2.16 3.44
CA SER A 149 -18.59 -0.85 4.10
C SER A 149 -17.16 -0.33 4.37
N ASP A 150 -16.26 -1.23 4.77
CA ASP A 150 -14.88 -0.88 5.08
C ASP A 150 -14.08 -0.60 3.82
N ILE A 151 -14.29 -1.39 2.78
CA ILE A 151 -13.71 -1.15 1.45
C ILE A 151 -14.15 0.21 0.91
N LEU A 152 -15.43 0.56 1.09
CA LEU A 152 -15.96 1.85 0.69
C LEU A 152 -15.32 3.00 1.47
N ASN A 153 -15.22 2.88 2.79
CA ASN A 153 -14.61 3.90 3.66
C ASN A 153 -13.11 4.07 3.37
N TYR A 154 -12.40 2.97 3.12
CA TYR A 154 -11.01 2.99 2.65
C TYR A 154 -10.86 3.81 1.37
N ARG A 155 -11.67 3.52 0.35
CA ARG A 155 -11.64 4.23 -0.93
C ARG A 155 -11.95 5.71 -0.78
N LYS A 156 -12.99 6.05 -0.01
CA LYS A 156 -13.38 7.44 0.26
C LYS A 156 -12.28 8.21 1.01
N GLY A 157 -11.61 7.55 1.96
CA GLY A 157 -10.49 8.13 2.70
C GLY A 157 -9.32 8.47 1.80
N LEU A 158 -8.93 7.53 0.91
CA LEU A 158 -7.86 7.77 -0.04
C LEU A 158 -8.19 8.86 -1.07
N ILE A 159 -9.41 8.86 -1.64
CA ILE A 159 -9.84 9.88 -2.60
C ILE A 159 -9.79 11.27 -1.96
N ALA A 160 -10.31 11.42 -0.73
CA ALA A 160 -10.24 12.67 0.01
C ALA A 160 -8.79 13.14 0.17
N PHE A 161 -7.89 12.23 0.55
CA PHE A 161 -6.46 12.55 0.66
C PHE A 161 -5.83 12.94 -0.70
N TYR A 162 -6.17 12.26 -1.79
CA TYR A 162 -5.64 12.58 -3.11
C TYR A 162 -5.95 14.01 -3.53
N GLU A 163 -7.12 14.49 -3.21
CA GLU A 163 -7.63 15.81 -3.60
C GLU A 163 -7.21 16.93 -2.66
N THR A 164 -7.14 16.67 -1.36
CA THR A 164 -6.98 17.71 -0.34
C THR A 164 -5.68 17.61 0.48
N GLU A 165 -4.98 16.49 0.41
CA GLU A 165 -3.84 16.14 1.28
C GLU A 165 -4.22 16.05 2.78
N ASP A 166 -5.52 16.01 3.09
CA ASP A 166 -6.03 15.82 4.45
C ASP A 166 -6.13 14.33 4.77
N TYR A 167 -5.41 13.91 5.80
CA TYR A 167 -5.38 12.51 6.28
C TYR A 167 -6.63 12.13 7.11
N GLY A 168 -7.43 13.09 7.58
CA GLY A 168 -8.46 12.86 8.60
C GLY A 168 -9.38 11.69 8.28
N ARG A 169 -9.94 11.68 7.08
CA ARG A 169 -10.90 10.62 6.68
C ARG A 169 -10.27 9.24 6.54
N TYR A 170 -9.03 9.16 6.06
CA TYR A 170 -8.30 7.89 6.01
C TYR A 170 -7.92 7.44 7.43
N THR A 171 -7.47 8.35 8.27
CA THR A 171 -7.12 8.08 9.67
C THR A 171 -8.32 7.55 10.45
N ASP A 172 -9.49 8.13 10.29
CA ASP A 172 -10.73 7.65 10.92
C ASP A 172 -11.04 6.20 10.52
N TYR A 173 -10.97 5.90 9.22
CA TYR A 173 -11.12 4.53 8.73
C TYR A 173 -10.08 3.59 9.36
N PHE A 174 -8.81 3.97 9.35
CA PHE A 174 -7.69 3.17 9.85
C PHE A 174 -7.82 2.89 11.34
N LEU A 175 -8.06 3.92 12.16
CA LEU A 175 -8.21 3.77 13.61
C LEU A 175 -9.44 2.95 13.99
N ASN A 176 -10.56 3.13 13.31
CA ASN A 176 -11.76 2.33 13.55
C ASN A 176 -11.49 0.83 13.32
N ARG A 177 -10.70 0.47 12.31
CA ARG A 177 -10.31 -0.93 12.08
C ARG A 177 -9.47 -1.47 13.23
N GLN A 178 -8.49 -0.70 13.72
CA GLN A 178 -7.67 -1.11 14.85
C GLN A 178 -8.51 -1.29 16.13
N ILE A 179 -9.41 -0.36 16.42
CA ILE A 179 -10.29 -0.41 17.60
C ILE A 179 -11.24 -1.61 17.55
N GLU A 180 -11.87 -1.87 16.40
CA GLU A 180 -12.77 -3.02 16.24
C GLU A 180 -12.03 -4.34 16.46
N ARG A 181 -10.81 -4.46 15.93
CA ARG A 181 -10.00 -5.67 16.15
C ARG A 181 -9.66 -5.90 17.62
N ILE A 182 -9.34 -4.83 18.35
CA ILE A 182 -9.09 -4.93 19.81
C ILE A 182 -10.34 -5.46 20.52
N LYS A 183 -11.51 -4.96 20.16
CA LYS A 183 -12.79 -5.44 20.75
C LYS A 183 -13.15 -6.88 20.40
N GLU A 184 -12.69 -7.39 19.24
CA GLU A 184 -12.89 -8.78 18.83
C GLU A 184 -11.99 -9.78 19.60
N ILE A 185 -10.83 -9.32 20.10
CA ILE A 185 -9.83 -10.15 20.79
C ILE A 185 -10.07 -10.16 22.32
N GLY A 186 -10.63 -9.09 22.86
CA GLY A 186 -10.92 -8.93 24.31
C GLY A 186 -12.26 -9.49 24.69
#